data_2582851a8bc64b9d5b65e02f6500af0d
#
_entry.id   2582851a8bc64b9d5b65e02f6500af0d
#
_cell.length_a   1.000
_cell.length_b   1.000
_cell.length_c   1.000
_cell.angle_alpha   90.00
_cell.angle_beta   90.00
_cell.angle_gamma   90.00
#
_symmetry.space_group_name_H-M   'P 1'
#
loop_
_entity.id
_entity.type
_entity.pdbx_description
1 polymer ?
#
loop_
_entity_poly.entity_id
_entity_poly.type
_entity_poly.pdbx_seq_one_letter_code
_entity_poly.pdbx_strand_id
1 'polypeptide(L)'
;MKTIKKISVLSILFMVMVACNTKDKEDHSKHNKSAATTFYTCSMDPQVKEDKPGKCPICHMELTPIKQDDTEANEISLSKQQIQLGNITTQTISETQSSLEQNYTGVLTINQEKIKTISARAMGRIEKLYFKTVGDYVAKNQAVYQLYSEDIAIAKQDYFTAYKQLAMPGDFGKNAKNMLNAAKQKLLFFGLTNAQIESLKTSKEVSPYTIFYSTASGTISEISTTEGSYAMEGSSIIKLADLNSLWLETQVNVNYAKNLKIGQKAQITFTNFPDKTINTRVSFINPEINQDSRLLLIRMEISNPNLQLKPGMQAMA
;
A
#
# COMPACT_ATOMS: atom_id res chain seq x y z
N MET A 1 2.73 29.24 -48.22
CA MET A 1 3.20 30.60 -47.80
C MET A 1 2.82 31.00 -46.35
N LYS A 2 2.18 30.18 -45.55
CA LYS A 2 1.81 30.52 -44.12
C LYS A 2 2.79 29.98 -43.06
N THR A 3 3.68 29.09 -43.41
CA THR A 3 4.63 28.45 -42.46
C THR A 3 5.97 29.20 -42.34
N ILE A 4 6.37 29.96 -43.35
CA ILE A 4 7.64 30.68 -43.36
C ILE A 4 7.57 31.97 -42.50
N LYS A 5 6.39 32.59 -42.34
CA LYS A 5 6.22 33.78 -41.48
C LYS A 5 6.29 33.49 -39.96
N LYS A 6 6.04 32.26 -39.53
CA LYS A 6 6.12 31.90 -38.09
C LYS A 6 7.54 31.63 -37.62
N ILE A 7 8.44 31.24 -38.51
CA ILE A 7 9.85 30.95 -38.17
C ILE A 7 10.64 32.26 -38.05
N SER A 8 10.29 33.28 -38.84
CA SER A 8 10.96 34.59 -38.80
C SER A 8 10.66 35.39 -37.54
N VAL A 9 9.45 35.24 -36.93
CA VAL A 9 9.08 35.93 -35.68
C VAL A 9 9.72 35.27 -34.46
N LEU A 10 9.95 33.96 -34.50
CA LEU A 10 10.59 33.22 -33.40
C LEU A 10 12.11 33.47 -33.34
N SER A 11 12.76 33.78 -34.50
CA SER A 11 14.18 34.11 -34.58
C SER A 11 14.50 35.52 -34.07
N ILE A 12 13.58 36.47 -34.21
CA ILE A 12 13.74 37.83 -33.70
C ILE A 12 13.53 37.92 -32.19
N LEU A 13 12.69 37.05 -31.59
CA LEU A 13 12.46 37.00 -30.14
C LEU A 13 13.65 36.37 -29.40
N PHE A 14 14.50 35.57 -30.06
CA PHE A 14 15.68 34.94 -29.43
C PHE A 14 16.91 35.87 -29.41
N MET A 15 16.92 36.93 -30.24
CA MET A 15 18.08 37.87 -30.35
C MET A 15 18.04 39.01 -29.35
N VAL A 16 16.95 39.21 -28.61
CA VAL A 16 16.79 40.27 -27.59
C VAL A 16 17.21 39.83 -26.19
N MET A 17 17.47 38.55 -25.94
CA MET A 17 17.82 38.01 -24.62
C MET A 17 19.33 37.89 -24.35
N VAL A 18 20.22 38.36 -25.19
CA VAL A 18 21.69 38.19 -25.03
C VAL A 18 22.42 39.48 -24.64
N ALA A 19 21.72 40.59 -24.43
CA ALA A 19 22.37 41.88 -24.11
C ALA A 19 22.01 42.37 -22.70
N CYS A 20 22.40 41.67 -21.64
CA CYS A 20 22.56 42.20 -20.26
C CYS A 20 23.23 41.15 -19.38
N ASN A 21 24.55 41.02 -19.48
CA ASN A 21 25.33 40.44 -18.38
C ASN A 21 26.77 40.92 -18.40
N THR A 22 26.96 42.19 -18.13
CA THR A 22 28.24 42.75 -17.71
C THR A 22 28.17 42.89 -16.19
N LYS A 23 28.73 41.92 -15.48
CA LYS A 23 29.05 42.04 -14.04
C LYS A 23 30.34 42.84 -13.96
N ASP A 24 30.22 44.10 -13.57
CA ASP A 24 31.32 44.84 -13.01
C ASP A 24 31.78 44.18 -11.70
N LYS A 25 32.99 43.68 -11.71
CA LYS A 25 33.70 43.25 -10.51
C LYS A 25 34.19 44.54 -9.86
N GLU A 26 33.47 45.04 -8.88
CA GLU A 26 34.06 45.98 -7.90
C GLU A 26 34.96 45.18 -6.96
N ASP A 27 36.26 45.46 -7.10
CA ASP A 27 37.34 44.99 -6.27
C ASP A 27 37.34 45.81 -4.97
N HIS A 28 36.64 45.27 -3.93
CA HIS A 28 36.72 45.81 -2.55
C HIS A 28 37.78 45.09 -1.75
N SER A 29 39.05 45.22 -2.16
CA SER A 29 40.17 44.85 -1.31
C SER A 29 40.91 46.08 -0.85
N LYS A 30 40.40 46.78 0.14
CA LYS A 30 41.18 47.60 1.06
C LYS A 30 40.46 47.68 2.39
N HIS A 31 40.43 46.60 3.15
CA HIS A 31 40.29 46.72 4.59
C HIS A 31 41.60 47.31 5.12
N ASN A 32 41.58 48.59 5.43
CA ASN A 32 42.54 49.22 6.32
C ASN A 32 42.53 48.38 7.62
N LYS A 33 43.68 47.79 7.95
CA LYS A 33 43.92 47.28 9.30
C LYS A 33 43.83 48.49 10.24
N SER A 34 42.70 48.65 10.89
CA SER A 34 42.57 49.53 12.05
C SER A 34 43.60 49.06 13.07
N ALA A 35 44.52 49.92 13.42
CA ALA A 35 45.50 49.61 14.47
C ALA A 35 44.71 49.39 15.76
N ALA A 36 44.93 48.26 16.44
CA ALA A 36 44.33 47.92 17.71
C ALA A 36 44.56 49.09 18.68
N THR A 37 43.49 49.77 19.04
CA THR A 37 43.56 50.92 19.95
C THR A 37 43.74 50.36 21.37
N THR A 38 44.95 50.53 21.93
CA THR A 38 45.24 50.15 23.30
C THR A 38 44.83 51.30 24.17
N PHE A 39 43.91 51.13 25.11
CA PHE A 39 43.57 52.06 26.14
C PHE A 39 44.00 51.53 27.50
N TYR A 40 44.19 52.47 28.44
CA TYR A 40 44.65 52.16 29.79
C TYR A 40 43.52 52.39 30.80
N THR A 41 43.30 51.43 31.70
CA THR A 41 42.24 51.48 32.70
C THR A 41 42.77 51.15 34.08
N CYS A 42 42.04 51.57 35.10
CA CYS A 42 42.37 51.27 36.49
C CYS A 42 41.72 49.97 36.92
N SER A 43 42.48 49.11 37.62
CA SER A 43 41.93 47.81 38.11
C SER A 43 40.91 48.01 39.25
N MET A 44 40.91 49.16 39.95
CA MET A 44 39.98 49.51 41.05
C MET A 44 38.77 50.30 40.53
N ASP A 45 38.96 51.14 39.50
CA ASP A 45 37.93 52.00 38.91
C ASP A 45 37.87 51.77 37.38
N PRO A 46 37.15 50.80 36.92
CA PRO A 46 37.06 50.43 35.47
C PRO A 46 36.49 51.55 34.59
N GLN A 47 35.87 52.56 35.18
CA GLN A 47 35.32 53.71 34.44
C GLN A 47 36.40 54.69 33.95
N VAL A 48 37.62 54.63 34.55
CA VAL A 48 38.75 55.48 34.12
C VAL A 48 39.36 54.85 32.88
N LYS A 49 39.26 55.53 31.73
CA LYS A 49 39.86 55.17 30.45
C LYS A 49 40.74 56.29 29.96
N GLU A 50 42.01 56.01 29.75
CA GLU A 50 43.03 56.99 29.29
C GLU A 50 43.76 56.39 28.07
N ASP A 51 44.10 57.28 27.12
CA ASP A 51 44.77 56.81 25.84
C ASP A 51 46.30 56.69 26.07
N LYS A 52 46.83 57.05 27.24
CA LYS A 52 48.27 56.99 27.52
C LYS A 52 48.56 56.34 28.88
N PRO A 53 49.74 55.69 28.99
CA PRO A 53 50.16 55.13 30.28
C PRO A 53 50.35 56.23 31.32
N GLY A 54 49.85 55.98 32.52
CA GLY A 54 49.88 56.95 33.58
C GLY A 54 49.32 56.41 34.90
N LYS A 55 49.08 57.29 35.87
CA LYS A 55 48.47 56.95 37.14
C LYS A 55 47.00 57.35 37.17
N CYS A 56 46.20 56.51 37.77
CA CYS A 56 44.78 56.74 37.92
C CYS A 56 44.52 58.07 38.70
N PRO A 57 43.67 58.98 38.20
CA PRO A 57 43.40 60.29 38.90
C PRO A 57 42.63 60.12 40.21
N ILE A 58 42.02 58.94 40.46
CA ILE A 58 41.22 58.65 41.64
C ILE A 58 42.04 57.96 42.72
N CYS A 59 42.74 56.88 42.42
CA CYS A 59 43.45 56.07 43.39
C CYS A 59 44.95 56.06 43.24
N HIS A 60 45.53 56.82 42.28
CA HIS A 60 46.98 57.05 42.04
C HIS A 60 47.79 55.73 41.69
N MET A 61 47.14 54.59 41.44
CA MET A 61 47.78 53.38 41.01
C MET A 61 48.07 53.44 39.49
N GLU A 62 49.03 52.61 39.04
CA GLU A 62 49.37 52.57 37.63
C GLU A 62 48.25 51.96 36.83
N LEU A 63 47.93 52.57 35.67
CA LEU A 63 46.93 52.09 34.75
C LEU A 63 47.42 50.86 33.95
N THR A 64 46.59 49.88 33.79
CA THR A 64 46.89 48.67 33.04
C THR A 64 46.41 48.75 31.57
N PRO A 65 47.23 48.42 30.59
CA PRO A 65 46.85 48.50 29.20
C PRO A 65 45.84 47.33 28.82
N ILE A 66 44.75 47.73 28.22
CA ILE A 66 43.78 46.78 27.62
C ILE A 66 43.79 46.98 26.11
N LYS A 67 44.02 45.91 25.39
CA LYS A 67 43.84 45.89 23.93
C LYS A 67 42.38 45.68 23.64
N GLN A 68 41.77 46.58 22.89
CA GLN A 68 40.43 46.42 22.38
C GLN A 68 40.56 45.50 21.13
N ASP A 69 40.26 44.22 21.29
CA ASP A 69 40.04 43.36 20.13
C ASP A 69 38.71 43.76 19.55
N ASP A 70 38.69 44.15 18.28
CA ASP A 70 37.47 44.37 17.47
C ASP A 70 36.78 43.02 17.21
N THR A 71 36.33 42.39 18.29
CA THR A 71 35.35 41.30 18.16
C THR A 71 33.98 41.94 18.02
N GLU A 72 33.30 41.61 16.92
CA GLU A 72 31.94 42.06 16.68
C GLU A 72 31.08 41.84 17.93
N ALA A 73 30.20 42.78 18.24
CA ALA A 73 29.46 42.91 19.52
C ALA A 73 28.57 41.71 19.90
N ASN A 74 28.65 40.61 19.15
CA ASN A 74 27.86 39.38 19.32
C ASN A 74 28.69 38.12 19.65
N GLU A 75 30.02 38.20 19.78
CA GLU A 75 30.85 37.05 20.13
C GLU A 75 31.42 37.18 21.55
N ILE A 76 31.18 36.13 22.35
CA ILE A 76 31.79 36.00 23.67
C ILE A 76 32.98 35.06 23.53
N SER A 77 34.19 35.59 23.63
CA SER A 77 35.42 34.80 23.64
C SER A 77 35.74 34.33 25.07
N LEU A 78 35.72 33.04 25.28
CA LEU A 78 36.06 32.39 26.55
C LEU A 78 37.46 31.80 26.50
N SER A 79 38.25 32.03 27.52
CA SER A 79 39.55 31.39 27.69
C SER A 79 39.38 29.87 28.00
N LYS A 80 40.39 29.06 27.70
CA LYS A 80 40.38 27.63 28.05
C LYS A 80 40.11 27.34 29.51
N GLN A 81 40.60 28.22 30.41
CA GLN A 81 40.35 28.12 31.86
C GLN A 81 38.89 28.40 32.22
N GLN A 82 38.28 29.41 31.59
CA GLN A 82 36.85 29.72 31.78
C GLN A 82 35.94 28.62 31.27
N ILE A 83 36.30 27.97 30.14
CA ILE A 83 35.59 26.79 29.60
C ILE A 83 35.65 25.63 30.59
N GLN A 84 36.82 25.36 31.18
CA GLN A 84 36.99 24.32 32.19
C GLN A 84 36.25 24.59 33.49
N LEU A 85 36.37 25.82 34.03
CA LEU A 85 35.68 26.21 35.26
C LEU A 85 34.17 26.27 35.11
N GLY A 86 33.68 26.66 33.92
CA GLY A 86 32.26 26.68 33.57
C GLY A 86 31.68 25.35 33.20
N ASN A 87 32.50 24.29 33.14
CA ASN A 87 32.11 22.94 32.70
C ASN A 87 31.37 22.94 31.35
N ILE A 88 31.82 23.85 30.44
CA ILE A 88 31.19 24.04 29.14
C ILE A 88 31.65 22.91 28.22
N THR A 89 30.69 22.04 27.83
CA THR A 89 30.91 21.00 26.83
C THR A 89 30.24 21.42 25.51
N THR A 90 30.97 21.31 24.42
CA THR A 90 30.44 21.54 23.09
C THR A 90 30.23 20.21 22.39
N GLN A 91 29.04 20.03 21.80
CA GLN A 91 28.75 18.86 20.94
C GLN A 91 28.62 19.33 19.50
N THR A 92 29.39 18.72 18.61
CA THR A 92 29.24 18.99 17.18
C THR A 92 27.97 18.32 16.69
N ILE A 93 27.00 19.11 16.24
CA ILE A 93 25.81 18.63 15.56
C ILE A 93 26.23 18.34 14.12
N SER A 94 26.35 17.04 13.79
CA SER A 94 26.48 16.62 12.40
C SER A 94 25.09 16.46 11.79
N GLU A 95 24.91 16.80 10.51
CA GLU A 95 23.74 16.42 9.75
C GLU A 95 23.74 14.88 9.63
N THR A 96 23.17 14.22 10.61
CA THR A 96 22.81 12.82 10.46
C THR A 96 21.49 12.82 9.69
N GLN A 97 21.46 12.14 8.55
CA GLN A 97 20.19 11.83 7.92
C GLN A 97 19.39 10.96 8.91
N SER A 98 18.63 11.61 9.76
CA SER A 98 17.64 10.95 10.58
C SER A 98 16.56 10.46 9.64
N SER A 99 16.62 9.19 9.26
CA SER A 99 15.46 8.51 8.70
C SER A 99 14.41 8.52 9.81
N LEU A 100 13.42 9.35 9.69
CA LEU A 100 12.24 9.32 10.55
C LEU A 100 11.52 8.00 10.25
N GLU A 101 11.88 6.97 10.99
CA GLU A 101 11.09 5.74 11.01
C GLU A 101 9.80 6.05 11.75
N GLN A 102 8.70 5.90 11.04
CA GLN A 102 7.36 6.08 11.61
C GLN A 102 6.67 4.72 11.63
N ASN A 103 6.12 4.38 12.77
CA ASN A 103 5.39 3.15 12.96
C ASN A 103 3.88 3.42 12.85
N TYR A 104 3.22 2.66 11.99
CA TYR A 104 1.79 2.72 11.79
C TYR A 104 1.17 1.38 12.11
N THR A 105 0.10 1.40 12.87
CA THR A 105 -0.68 0.19 13.16
C THR A 105 -1.59 -0.13 11.98
N GLY A 106 -1.65 -1.39 11.60
CA GLY A 106 -2.52 -1.91 10.57
C GLY A 106 -3.16 -3.22 10.98
N VAL A 107 -4.11 -3.67 10.17
CA VAL A 107 -4.83 -4.93 10.34
C VAL A 107 -4.66 -5.78 9.09
N LEU A 108 -4.41 -7.06 9.27
CA LEU A 108 -4.39 -8.02 8.17
C LEU A 108 -5.81 -8.27 7.67
N THR A 109 -6.01 -8.12 6.38
CA THR A 109 -7.28 -8.38 5.69
C THR A 109 -7.10 -9.43 4.60
N ILE A 110 -8.21 -10.03 4.18
CA ILE A 110 -8.19 -10.97 3.05
C ILE A 110 -7.88 -10.18 1.77
N ASN A 111 -6.99 -10.74 0.94
CA ASN A 111 -6.73 -10.19 -0.38
C ASN A 111 -7.98 -10.33 -1.26
N GLN A 112 -8.68 -9.22 -1.49
CA GLN A 112 -9.94 -9.17 -2.24
C GLN A 112 -9.79 -9.61 -3.70
N GLU A 113 -8.60 -9.44 -4.29
CA GLU A 113 -8.31 -9.87 -5.67
C GLU A 113 -8.22 -11.40 -5.80
N LYS A 114 -7.99 -12.09 -4.69
CA LYS A 114 -7.87 -13.56 -4.63
C LYS A 114 -9.13 -14.25 -4.10
N ILE A 115 -10.24 -13.53 -4.03
CA ILE A 115 -11.54 -14.12 -3.70
C ILE A 115 -12.14 -14.77 -4.95
N LYS A 116 -12.64 -15.99 -4.79
CA LYS A 116 -13.37 -16.74 -5.81
C LYS A 116 -14.79 -17.00 -5.32
N THR A 117 -15.79 -16.57 -6.06
CA THR A 117 -17.19 -16.81 -5.72
C THR A 117 -17.68 -18.04 -6.45
N ILE A 118 -18.28 -18.96 -5.71
CA ILE A 118 -19.05 -20.07 -6.25
C ILE A 118 -20.51 -19.63 -6.26
N SER A 119 -21.07 -19.46 -7.46
CA SER A 119 -22.44 -19.03 -7.67
C SER A 119 -23.32 -20.17 -8.14
N ALA A 120 -24.61 -20.04 -7.91
CA ALA A 120 -25.62 -20.93 -8.48
C ALA A 120 -25.62 -20.81 -10.01
N ARG A 121 -25.60 -21.94 -10.70
CA ARG A 121 -25.57 -22.03 -12.17
C ARG A 121 -26.95 -22.13 -12.81
N ALA A 122 -27.97 -22.41 -12.00
CA ALA A 122 -29.37 -22.43 -12.40
C ALA A 122 -30.22 -22.05 -11.19
N MET A 123 -31.46 -21.68 -11.48
CA MET A 123 -32.47 -21.45 -10.45
C MET A 123 -32.88 -22.78 -9.80
N GLY A 124 -33.06 -22.75 -8.48
CA GLY A 124 -33.53 -23.94 -7.76
C GLY A 124 -33.36 -23.84 -6.25
N ARG A 125 -33.81 -24.88 -5.54
CA ARG A 125 -33.69 -24.98 -4.09
C ARG A 125 -32.37 -25.66 -3.72
N ILE A 126 -31.64 -25.06 -2.78
CA ILE A 126 -30.47 -25.67 -2.16
C ILE A 126 -30.93 -26.82 -1.27
N GLU A 127 -30.68 -28.03 -1.71
CA GLU A 127 -31.10 -29.22 -0.93
C GLU A 127 -30.09 -29.55 0.16
N LYS A 128 -28.80 -29.41 -0.16
CA LYS A 128 -27.72 -29.71 0.78
C LYS A 128 -26.52 -28.81 0.54
N LEU A 129 -25.92 -28.36 1.65
CA LEU A 129 -24.60 -27.74 1.68
C LEU A 129 -23.59 -28.72 2.27
N TYR A 130 -22.50 -28.99 1.56
CA TYR A 130 -21.45 -29.89 2.05
C TYR A 130 -20.50 -29.20 3.02
N PHE A 131 -20.50 -27.88 3.05
CA PHE A 131 -19.76 -27.04 3.97
C PHE A 131 -20.73 -26.10 4.70
N LYS A 132 -20.61 -26.05 6.03
CA LYS A 132 -21.51 -25.26 6.89
C LYS A 132 -20.77 -24.26 7.75
N THR A 133 -19.44 -24.25 7.69
CA THR A 133 -18.60 -23.45 8.57
C THR A 133 -17.67 -22.54 7.75
N VAL A 134 -17.65 -21.26 8.09
CA VAL A 134 -16.65 -20.32 7.62
C VAL A 134 -15.30 -20.70 8.20
N GLY A 135 -14.25 -20.70 7.38
CA GLY A 135 -12.91 -21.15 7.76
C GLY A 135 -12.54 -22.54 7.26
N ASP A 136 -13.51 -23.35 6.82
CA ASP A 136 -13.24 -24.66 6.21
C ASP A 136 -12.49 -24.49 4.88
N TYR A 137 -11.57 -25.42 4.60
CA TYR A 137 -10.85 -25.45 3.34
C TYR A 137 -11.61 -26.30 2.30
N VAL A 138 -11.79 -25.74 1.13
CA VAL A 138 -12.40 -26.42 -0.03
C VAL A 138 -11.35 -26.68 -1.07
N ALA A 139 -11.22 -27.94 -1.50
CA ALA A 139 -10.34 -28.30 -2.61
C ALA A 139 -11.07 -28.13 -3.96
N LYS A 140 -10.29 -27.86 -5.02
CA LYS A 140 -10.83 -27.87 -6.37
C LYS A 140 -11.48 -29.24 -6.69
N ASN A 141 -12.63 -29.24 -7.34
CA ASN A 141 -13.46 -30.42 -7.67
C ASN A 141 -14.08 -31.11 -6.44
N GLN A 142 -14.10 -30.50 -5.27
CA GLN A 142 -14.83 -30.99 -4.11
C GLN A 142 -16.31 -30.58 -4.22
N ALA A 143 -17.23 -31.44 -3.79
CA ALA A 143 -18.67 -31.15 -3.77
C ALA A 143 -18.94 -29.98 -2.81
N VAL A 144 -19.71 -28.98 -3.27
CA VAL A 144 -20.02 -27.78 -2.50
C VAL A 144 -21.48 -27.75 -2.10
N TYR A 145 -22.37 -27.91 -3.04
CA TYR A 145 -23.81 -27.90 -2.79
C TYR A 145 -24.57 -28.84 -3.73
N GLN A 146 -25.75 -29.22 -3.31
CA GLN A 146 -26.71 -29.97 -4.11
C GLN A 146 -27.92 -29.09 -4.35
N LEU A 147 -28.32 -28.99 -5.61
CA LEU A 147 -29.42 -28.18 -6.08
C LEU A 147 -30.55 -29.07 -6.59
N TYR A 148 -31.77 -28.79 -6.17
CA TYR A 148 -32.99 -29.23 -6.83
C TYR A 148 -33.38 -28.19 -7.87
N SER A 149 -33.39 -28.54 -9.15
CA SER A 149 -33.73 -27.62 -10.24
C SER A 149 -34.53 -28.34 -11.30
N GLU A 150 -35.69 -27.79 -11.62
CA GLU A 150 -36.57 -28.33 -12.66
C GLU A 150 -35.94 -28.12 -14.05
N ASP A 151 -35.30 -26.97 -14.30
CA ASP A 151 -34.63 -26.67 -15.56
C ASP A 151 -33.53 -27.68 -15.90
N ILE A 152 -32.71 -28.01 -14.87
CA ILE A 152 -31.65 -29.03 -15.03
C ILE A 152 -32.25 -30.40 -15.18
N ALA A 153 -33.34 -30.73 -14.46
CA ALA A 153 -34.03 -32.00 -14.60
C ALA A 153 -34.56 -32.21 -16.03
N ILE A 154 -35.23 -31.19 -16.60
CA ILE A 154 -35.70 -31.18 -17.97
C ILE A 154 -34.50 -31.38 -18.95
N ALA A 155 -33.43 -30.61 -18.79
CA ALA A 155 -32.26 -30.72 -19.66
C ALA A 155 -31.59 -32.11 -19.59
N LYS A 156 -31.53 -32.73 -18.40
CA LYS A 156 -31.07 -34.11 -18.25
C LYS A 156 -32.00 -35.09 -18.93
N GLN A 157 -33.32 -34.90 -18.84
CA GLN A 157 -34.32 -35.76 -19.50
C GLN A 157 -34.20 -35.64 -21.00
N ASP A 158 -34.00 -34.44 -21.54
CA ASP A 158 -33.78 -34.19 -22.98
C ASP A 158 -32.55 -34.98 -23.47
N TYR A 159 -31.44 -34.89 -22.72
CA TYR A 159 -30.22 -35.63 -23.04
C TYR A 159 -30.42 -37.13 -22.99
N PHE A 160 -31.07 -37.63 -21.97
CA PHE A 160 -31.35 -39.06 -21.80
C PHE A 160 -32.23 -39.61 -22.89
N THR A 161 -33.28 -38.88 -23.28
CA THR A 161 -34.22 -39.26 -24.36
C THR A 161 -33.50 -39.26 -25.70
N ALA A 162 -32.72 -38.20 -26.02
CA ALA A 162 -31.93 -38.15 -27.24
C ALA A 162 -30.90 -39.29 -27.31
N TYR A 163 -30.27 -39.67 -26.20
CA TYR A 163 -29.35 -40.79 -26.14
C TYR A 163 -30.03 -42.13 -26.44
N LYS A 164 -31.23 -42.40 -25.89
CA LYS A 164 -31.97 -43.61 -26.17
C LYS A 164 -32.40 -43.71 -27.64
N GLN A 165 -32.70 -42.58 -28.27
CA GLN A 165 -33.13 -42.53 -29.67
C GLN A 165 -31.95 -42.74 -30.67
N LEU A 166 -30.69 -42.62 -30.23
CA LEU A 166 -29.53 -42.88 -31.10
C LEU A 166 -29.50 -44.30 -31.67
N ALA A 167 -30.08 -45.26 -30.97
CA ALA A 167 -30.16 -46.66 -31.41
C ALA A 167 -31.24 -46.90 -32.47
N MET A 168 -32.08 -45.90 -32.77
CA MET A 168 -33.15 -46.04 -33.76
C MET A 168 -32.59 -45.93 -35.19
N PRO A 169 -33.03 -46.76 -36.11
CA PRO A 169 -32.57 -46.77 -37.50
C PRO A 169 -33.07 -45.53 -38.27
N GLY A 170 -32.34 -45.20 -39.36
CA GLY A 170 -32.73 -44.18 -40.31
C GLY A 170 -32.46 -42.72 -39.87
N ASP A 171 -33.24 -41.80 -40.41
CA ASP A 171 -33.07 -40.35 -40.15
C ASP A 171 -33.37 -39.95 -38.70
N PHE A 172 -34.11 -40.77 -37.97
CA PHE A 172 -34.35 -40.61 -36.55
C PHE A 172 -33.02 -40.61 -35.75
N GLY A 173 -32.09 -41.49 -36.04
CA GLY A 173 -30.79 -41.57 -35.40
C GLY A 173 -29.89 -40.35 -35.70
N LYS A 174 -29.97 -39.80 -36.94
CA LYS A 174 -29.22 -38.58 -37.30
C LYS A 174 -29.74 -37.36 -36.54
N ASN A 175 -31.06 -37.19 -36.48
CA ASN A 175 -31.68 -36.09 -35.72
C ASN A 175 -31.40 -36.25 -34.23
N ALA A 176 -31.47 -37.45 -33.66
CA ALA A 176 -31.14 -37.71 -32.26
C ALA A 176 -29.70 -37.31 -31.91
N LYS A 177 -28.73 -37.48 -32.83
CA LYS A 177 -27.35 -37.02 -32.60
C LYS A 177 -27.24 -35.51 -32.44
N ASN A 178 -27.95 -34.73 -33.25
CA ASN A 178 -27.99 -33.27 -33.14
C ASN A 178 -28.67 -32.85 -31.84
N MET A 179 -29.78 -33.46 -31.48
CA MET A 179 -30.49 -33.21 -30.22
C MET A 179 -29.62 -33.57 -29.01
N LEU A 180 -28.90 -34.69 -29.04
CA LEU A 180 -27.98 -35.11 -28.00
C LEU A 180 -26.87 -34.07 -27.78
N ASN A 181 -26.28 -33.59 -28.88
CA ASN A 181 -25.23 -32.57 -28.79
C ASN A 181 -25.77 -31.25 -28.22
N ALA A 182 -26.96 -30.81 -28.64
CA ALA A 182 -27.59 -29.60 -28.11
C ALA A 182 -27.90 -29.75 -26.61
N ALA A 183 -28.49 -30.89 -26.20
CA ALA A 183 -28.78 -31.17 -24.79
C ALA A 183 -27.49 -31.27 -23.95
N LYS A 184 -26.41 -31.86 -24.50
CA LYS A 184 -25.11 -31.90 -23.85
C LYS A 184 -24.56 -30.50 -23.61
N GLN A 185 -24.63 -29.62 -24.61
CA GLN A 185 -24.19 -28.22 -24.47
C GLN A 185 -25.00 -27.47 -23.38
N LYS A 186 -26.33 -27.66 -23.36
CA LYS A 186 -27.19 -27.07 -22.34
C LYS A 186 -26.80 -27.52 -20.93
N LEU A 187 -26.49 -28.81 -20.73
CA LEU A 187 -26.02 -29.31 -19.44
C LEU A 187 -24.66 -28.75 -19.05
N LEU A 188 -23.73 -28.57 -20.00
CA LEU A 188 -22.44 -27.93 -19.77
C LEU A 188 -22.63 -26.45 -19.38
N PHE A 189 -23.56 -25.70 -19.96
CA PHE A 189 -23.89 -24.33 -19.55
C PHE A 189 -24.41 -24.25 -18.12
N PHE A 190 -25.20 -25.23 -17.69
CA PHE A 190 -25.59 -25.37 -16.30
C PHE A 190 -24.43 -25.77 -15.37
N GLY A 191 -23.23 -26.02 -15.93
CA GLY A 191 -22.03 -26.32 -15.15
C GLY A 191 -21.90 -27.77 -14.71
N LEU A 192 -22.62 -28.68 -15.30
CA LEU A 192 -22.41 -30.12 -15.07
C LEU A 192 -21.08 -30.54 -15.68
N THR A 193 -20.38 -31.44 -15.01
CA THR A 193 -19.14 -32.02 -15.52
C THR A 193 -19.41 -33.07 -16.60
N ASN A 194 -18.45 -33.30 -17.49
CA ASN A 194 -18.56 -34.35 -18.48
C ASN A 194 -18.83 -35.74 -17.84
N ALA A 195 -18.22 -36.02 -16.69
CA ALA A 195 -18.45 -37.26 -15.96
C ALA A 195 -19.91 -37.41 -15.50
N GLN A 196 -20.53 -36.32 -15.01
CA GLN A 196 -21.94 -36.31 -14.62
C GLN A 196 -22.85 -36.54 -15.84
N ILE A 197 -22.54 -35.92 -17.00
CA ILE A 197 -23.31 -36.08 -18.23
C ILE A 197 -23.18 -37.49 -18.75
N GLU A 198 -21.98 -38.07 -18.78
CA GLU A 198 -21.75 -39.45 -19.21
C GLU A 198 -22.46 -40.47 -18.31
N SER A 199 -22.54 -40.21 -16.99
CA SER A 199 -23.26 -41.09 -16.07
C SER A 199 -24.76 -41.17 -16.34
N LEU A 200 -25.36 -40.15 -16.99
CA LEU A 200 -26.77 -40.20 -17.41
C LEU A 200 -27.07 -41.29 -18.42
N LYS A 201 -26.09 -41.75 -19.22
CA LYS A 201 -26.27 -42.81 -20.20
C LYS A 201 -26.56 -44.17 -19.56
N THR A 202 -26.01 -44.39 -18.36
CA THR A 202 -26.14 -45.65 -17.63
C THR A 202 -27.23 -45.60 -16.54
N SER A 203 -27.80 -44.42 -16.31
CA SER A 203 -28.84 -44.22 -15.30
C SER A 203 -30.15 -44.87 -15.73
N LYS A 204 -30.90 -45.43 -14.77
CA LYS A 204 -32.25 -45.93 -15.02
C LYS A 204 -33.27 -44.80 -15.05
N GLU A 205 -33.08 -43.80 -14.19
CA GLU A 205 -33.96 -42.65 -14.02
C GLU A 205 -33.15 -41.38 -13.92
N VAL A 206 -33.77 -40.26 -14.26
CA VAL A 206 -33.15 -38.94 -14.21
C VAL A 206 -33.48 -38.30 -12.86
N SER A 207 -32.45 -38.12 -12.03
CA SER A 207 -32.61 -37.42 -10.74
C SER A 207 -32.75 -35.91 -10.94
N PRO A 208 -33.70 -35.25 -10.26
CA PRO A 208 -33.81 -33.76 -10.26
C PRO A 208 -32.71 -33.07 -9.46
N TYR A 209 -31.99 -33.83 -8.68
CA TYR A 209 -30.88 -33.31 -7.86
C TYR A 209 -29.58 -33.27 -8.65
N THR A 210 -28.82 -32.21 -8.46
CA THR A 210 -27.52 -32.04 -9.10
C THR A 210 -26.49 -31.54 -8.07
N ILE A 211 -25.36 -32.23 -7.98
CA ILE A 211 -24.25 -31.84 -7.13
C ILE A 211 -23.34 -30.91 -7.92
N PHE A 212 -23.01 -29.77 -7.34
CA PHE A 212 -22.07 -28.82 -7.89
C PHE A 212 -20.74 -28.86 -7.15
N TYR A 213 -19.67 -28.78 -7.91
CA TYR A 213 -18.31 -28.92 -7.45
C TYR A 213 -17.57 -27.59 -7.49
N SER A 214 -16.63 -27.41 -6.60
CA SER A 214 -15.80 -26.22 -6.59
C SER A 214 -14.92 -26.12 -7.83
N THR A 215 -14.89 -24.94 -8.44
CA THR A 215 -14.01 -24.63 -9.57
C THR A 215 -12.61 -24.18 -9.12
N ALA A 216 -12.45 -23.84 -7.84
CA ALA A 216 -11.21 -23.36 -7.24
C ALA A 216 -10.99 -24.00 -5.87
N SER A 217 -9.77 -23.92 -5.36
CA SER A 217 -9.45 -24.22 -3.96
C SER A 217 -9.32 -22.93 -3.17
N GLY A 218 -9.63 -23.00 -1.87
CA GLY A 218 -9.49 -21.86 -0.94
C GLY A 218 -10.19 -22.10 0.38
N THR A 219 -10.05 -21.17 1.30
CA THR A 219 -10.75 -21.19 2.58
C THR A 219 -12.07 -20.42 2.46
N ILE A 220 -13.13 -20.95 3.00
CA ILE A 220 -14.44 -20.28 3.00
C ILE A 220 -14.37 -19.01 3.83
N SER A 221 -14.57 -17.88 3.15
CA SER A 221 -14.66 -16.56 3.81
C SER A 221 -16.09 -16.15 4.10
N GLU A 222 -17.05 -16.67 3.33
CA GLU A 222 -18.47 -16.35 3.50
C GLU A 222 -19.34 -17.47 2.93
N ILE A 223 -20.43 -17.79 3.62
CA ILE A 223 -21.51 -18.64 3.14
C ILE A 223 -22.75 -17.74 3.01
N SER A 224 -23.18 -17.51 1.77
CA SER A 224 -24.26 -16.54 1.47
C SER A 224 -25.64 -17.17 1.37
N THR A 225 -25.78 -18.50 1.59
CA THR A 225 -27.02 -19.24 1.45
C THR A 225 -27.18 -20.30 2.55
N THR A 226 -28.37 -20.85 2.68
CA THR A 226 -28.70 -21.91 3.65
C THR A 226 -29.40 -23.08 2.97
N GLU A 227 -29.33 -24.27 3.57
CA GLU A 227 -30.13 -25.44 3.11
C GLU A 227 -31.63 -25.07 3.14
N GLY A 228 -32.36 -25.48 2.13
CA GLY A 228 -33.79 -25.17 1.95
C GLY A 228 -34.07 -23.83 1.28
N SER A 229 -33.09 -22.92 1.19
CA SER A 229 -33.29 -21.63 0.52
C SER A 229 -33.35 -21.79 -1.02
N TYR A 230 -34.01 -20.85 -1.67
CA TYR A 230 -34.08 -20.78 -3.12
C TYR A 230 -32.97 -19.88 -3.66
N ALA A 231 -32.17 -20.40 -4.58
CA ALA A 231 -31.11 -19.67 -5.24
C ALA A 231 -31.53 -19.32 -6.69
N MET A 232 -31.32 -18.08 -7.09
CA MET A 232 -31.46 -17.65 -8.48
C MET A 232 -30.12 -17.88 -9.21
N GLU A 233 -30.16 -17.99 -10.54
CA GLU A 233 -28.93 -18.05 -11.33
C GLU A 233 -28.03 -16.85 -11.03
N GLY A 234 -26.73 -17.10 -10.85
CA GLY A 234 -25.76 -16.06 -10.48
C GLY A 234 -25.68 -15.73 -9.00
N SER A 235 -26.64 -16.14 -8.14
CA SER A 235 -26.58 -15.93 -6.70
C SER A 235 -25.33 -16.52 -6.08
N SER A 236 -24.64 -15.78 -5.22
CA SER A 236 -23.50 -16.26 -4.46
C SER A 236 -23.91 -17.38 -3.50
N ILE A 237 -23.22 -18.50 -3.55
CA ILE A 237 -23.40 -19.61 -2.59
C ILE A 237 -22.32 -19.55 -1.53
N ILE A 238 -21.05 -19.56 -1.96
CA ILE A 238 -19.88 -19.51 -1.08
C ILE A 238 -18.82 -18.62 -1.71
N LYS A 239 -18.10 -17.86 -0.87
CA LYS A 239 -16.87 -17.16 -1.27
C LYS A 239 -15.66 -17.88 -0.71
N LEU A 240 -14.70 -18.16 -1.56
CA LEU A 240 -13.42 -18.78 -1.22
C LEU A 240 -12.32 -17.72 -1.28
N ALA A 241 -11.54 -17.62 -0.23
CA ALA A 241 -10.37 -16.75 -0.15
C ALA A 241 -9.09 -17.56 -0.20
N ASP A 242 -8.11 -17.09 -0.93
CA ASP A 242 -6.75 -17.61 -0.88
C ASP A 242 -5.99 -16.88 0.24
N LEU A 243 -5.73 -17.58 1.34
CA LEU A 243 -5.04 -17.05 2.51
C LEU A 243 -3.50 -17.10 2.40
N ASN A 244 -2.93 -17.62 1.30
CA ASN A 244 -1.48 -17.58 1.08
C ASN A 244 -0.95 -16.16 0.86
N SER A 245 -1.83 -15.22 0.54
CA SER A 245 -1.53 -13.80 0.42
C SER A 245 -2.59 -12.99 1.15
N LEU A 246 -2.15 -12.16 2.07
CA LEU A 246 -2.99 -11.24 2.83
C LEU A 246 -2.61 -9.81 2.51
N TRP A 247 -3.49 -8.87 2.79
CA TRP A 247 -3.19 -7.47 2.77
C TRP A 247 -3.03 -6.95 4.20
N LEU A 248 -2.01 -6.14 4.43
CA LEU A 248 -1.94 -5.29 5.58
C LEU A 248 -2.52 -3.93 5.20
N GLU A 249 -3.61 -3.56 5.82
CA GLU A 249 -4.26 -2.27 5.66
C GLU A 249 -3.92 -1.39 6.86
N THR A 250 -3.25 -0.27 6.57
CA THR A 250 -2.74 0.68 7.55
C THR A 250 -3.33 2.05 7.27
N GLN A 251 -3.76 2.74 8.32
CA GLN A 251 -4.28 4.10 8.23
C GLN A 251 -3.20 5.10 8.62
N VAL A 252 -2.90 6.02 7.73
CA VAL A 252 -1.86 7.04 7.91
C VAL A 252 -2.46 8.42 7.81
N ASN A 253 -2.07 9.32 8.71
CA ASN A 253 -2.50 10.71 8.64
C ASN A 253 -1.97 11.37 7.35
N VAL A 254 -2.83 12.14 6.68
CA VAL A 254 -2.52 12.83 5.40
C VAL A 254 -1.25 13.66 5.46
N ASN A 255 -0.95 14.27 6.60
CA ASN A 255 0.25 15.10 6.75
C ASN A 255 1.55 14.28 6.58
N TYR A 256 1.56 13.03 7.02
CA TYR A 256 2.69 12.10 6.87
C TYR A 256 2.65 11.35 5.55
N ALA A 257 1.47 11.15 4.98
CA ALA A 257 1.27 10.43 3.73
C ALA A 257 1.86 11.14 2.50
N LYS A 258 2.13 12.45 2.58
CA LYS A 258 2.72 13.25 1.48
C LYS A 258 4.07 12.71 0.98
N ASN A 259 4.82 12.06 1.86
CA ASN A 259 6.16 11.54 1.56
C ASN A 259 6.14 10.05 1.18
N LEU A 260 4.99 9.38 1.31
CA LEU A 260 4.86 7.97 0.99
C LEU A 260 4.67 7.75 -0.51
N LYS A 261 5.35 6.74 -1.03
CA LYS A 261 5.30 6.36 -2.45
C LYS A 261 5.00 4.88 -2.61
N ILE A 262 4.25 4.55 -3.65
CA ILE A 262 4.08 3.16 -4.07
C ILE A 262 5.46 2.58 -4.38
N GLY A 263 5.72 1.35 -3.89
CA GLY A 263 7.02 0.69 -3.99
C GLY A 263 7.98 0.99 -2.84
N GLN A 264 7.67 1.94 -1.94
CA GLN A 264 8.47 2.20 -0.75
C GLN A 264 8.58 0.96 0.13
N LYS A 265 9.77 0.68 0.64
CA LYS A 265 10.02 -0.45 1.54
C LYS A 265 9.36 -0.19 2.90
N ALA A 266 8.74 -1.22 3.44
CA ALA A 266 8.18 -1.25 4.77
C ALA A 266 8.61 -2.52 5.50
N GLN A 267 8.86 -2.40 6.78
CA GLN A 267 9.18 -3.50 7.67
C GLN A 267 7.97 -3.74 8.58
N ILE A 268 7.48 -4.96 8.59
CA ILE A 268 6.25 -5.31 9.32
C ILE A 268 6.59 -6.23 10.48
N THR A 269 6.12 -5.86 11.64
CA THR A 269 6.18 -6.66 12.86
C THR A 269 4.76 -6.99 13.32
N PHE A 270 4.59 -8.19 13.88
CA PHE A 270 3.27 -8.66 14.32
C PHE A 270 3.20 -8.70 15.84
N THR A 271 2.12 -8.19 16.42
CA THR A 271 1.93 -8.20 17.87
C THR A 271 1.97 -9.62 18.44
N ASN A 272 1.44 -10.60 17.69
CA ASN A 272 1.37 -12.00 18.12
C ASN A 272 2.66 -12.79 17.82
N PHE A 273 3.56 -12.25 17.01
CA PHE A 273 4.83 -12.87 16.61
C PHE A 273 5.94 -11.81 16.58
N PRO A 274 6.41 -11.33 17.74
CA PRO A 274 7.35 -10.20 17.80
C PRO A 274 8.69 -10.50 17.12
N ASP A 275 9.12 -11.77 17.10
CA ASP A 275 10.36 -12.20 16.45
C ASP A 275 10.26 -12.33 14.93
N LYS A 276 9.03 -12.25 14.40
CA LYS A 276 8.79 -12.40 12.97
C LYS A 276 8.65 -11.04 12.30
N THR A 277 9.67 -10.67 11.56
CA THR A 277 9.67 -9.46 10.74
C THR A 277 9.54 -9.81 9.27
N ILE A 278 8.65 -9.14 8.56
CA ILE A 278 8.44 -9.30 7.12
C ILE A 278 8.77 -7.98 6.43
N ASN A 279 9.68 -8.03 5.46
CA ASN A 279 9.95 -6.90 4.58
C ASN A 279 9.02 -6.95 3.37
N THR A 280 8.32 -5.88 3.14
CA THR A 280 7.39 -5.72 2.01
C THR A 280 7.52 -4.33 1.40
N ARG A 281 6.61 -4.00 0.50
CA ARG A 281 6.52 -2.67 -0.11
C ARG A 281 5.08 -2.18 -0.10
N VAL A 282 4.92 -0.88 -0.07
CA VAL A 282 3.63 -0.23 -0.29
C VAL A 282 3.13 -0.60 -1.70
N SER A 283 2.03 -1.33 -1.77
CA SER A 283 1.41 -1.77 -3.03
C SER A 283 0.34 -0.81 -3.54
N PHE A 284 -0.35 -0.15 -2.62
CA PHE A 284 -1.45 0.75 -2.96
C PHE A 284 -1.60 1.85 -1.92
N ILE A 285 -1.94 3.04 -2.40
CA ILE A 285 -2.29 4.20 -1.59
C ILE A 285 -3.67 4.64 -2.08
N ASN A 286 -4.67 4.64 -1.19
CA ASN A 286 -6.03 5.06 -1.57
C ASN A 286 -6.02 6.54 -1.97
N PRO A 287 -6.54 6.92 -3.15
CA PRO A 287 -6.66 8.32 -3.55
C PRO A 287 -7.69 9.09 -2.72
N GLU A 288 -8.63 8.39 -2.09
CA GLU A 288 -9.65 8.99 -1.23
C GLU A 288 -9.17 9.10 0.21
N ILE A 289 -9.37 10.29 0.77
CA ILE A 289 -9.12 10.59 2.17
C ILE A 289 -10.44 10.47 2.91
N ASN A 290 -10.46 9.73 4.00
CA ASN A 290 -11.60 9.74 4.89
C ASN A 290 -11.76 11.14 5.47
N GLN A 291 -12.86 11.81 5.14
CA GLN A 291 -13.09 13.22 5.47
C GLN A 291 -13.21 13.46 6.99
N ASP A 292 -13.77 12.49 7.72
CA ASP A 292 -13.99 12.60 9.17
C ASP A 292 -12.68 12.39 9.95
N SER A 293 -11.90 11.37 9.58
CA SER A 293 -10.67 11.01 10.32
C SER A 293 -9.40 11.65 9.76
N ARG A 294 -9.43 12.17 8.52
CA ARG A 294 -8.25 12.65 7.77
C ARG A 294 -7.16 11.60 7.62
N LEU A 295 -7.57 10.33 7.57
CA LEU A 295 -6.69 9.20 7.39
C LEU A 295 -6.73 8.70 5.95
N LEU A 296 -5.58 8.28 5.48
CA LEU A 296 -5.36 7.67 4.18
C LEU A 296 -5.10 6.18 4.38
N LEU A 297 -5.81 5.34 3.63
CA LEU A 297 -5.59 3.90 3.64
C LEU A 297 -4.41 3.53 2.76
N ILE A 298 -3.45 2.84 3.34
CA ILE A 298 -2.28 2.29 2.67
C ILE A 298 -2.35 0.78 2.76
N ARG A 299 -2.05 0.11 1.66
CA ARG A 299 -2.08 -1.35 1.58
C ARG A 299 -0.71 -1.90 1.20
N MET A 300 -0.36 -2.99 1.84
CA MET A 300 0.85 -3.77 1.57
C MET A 300 0.48 -5.24 1.43
N GLU A 301 1.10 -5.95 0.49
CA GLU A 301 0.86 -7.38 0.31
C GLU A 301 1.82 -8.20 1.17
N ILE A 302 1.26 -9.19 1.89
CA ILE A 302 1.97 -10.07 2.82
C ILE A 302 1.87 -11.49 2.33
N SER A 303 2.99 -12.14 2.11
CA SER A 303 3.06 -13.57 1.80
C SER A 303 2.84 -14.41 3.06
N ASN A 304 1.97 -15.42 2.99
CA ASN A 304 1.57 -16.26 4.12
C ASN A 304 1.54 -17.77 3.73
N PRO A 305 2.66 -18.34 3.25
CA PRO A 305 2.68 -19.72 2.71
C PRO A 305 2.34 -20.78 3.76
N ASN A 306 2.60 -20.50 5.03
CA ASN A 306 2.35 -21.45 6.12
C ASN A 306 0.99 -21.24 6.81
N LEU A 307 0.15 -20.31 6.32
CA LEU A 307 -1.16 -19.97 6.87
C LEU A 307 -1.16 -19.61 8.37
N GLN A 308 0.01 -19.18 8.89
CA GLN A 308 0.16 -18.77 10.30
C GLN A 308 -0.48 -17.42 10.59
N LEU A 309 -0.43 -16.52 9.59
CA LEU A 309 -1.06 -15.21 9.71
C LEU A 309 -2.55 -15.35 9.36
N LYS A 310 -3.39 -14.76 10.19
CA LYS A 310 -4.85 -14.80 10.01
C LYS A 310 -5.41 -13.40 9.76
N PRO A 311 -6.43 -13.26 8.93
CA PRO A 311 -7.18 -12.00 8.83
C PRO A 311 -7.64 -11.55 10.21
N GLY A 312 -7.62 -10.25 10.47
CA GLY A 312 -7.92 -9.66 11.78
C GLY A 312 -6.73 -9.49 12.73
N MET A 313 -5.55 -10.06 12.43
CA MET A 313 -4.35 -9.83 13.23
C MET A 313 -3.84 -8.40 13.05
N GLN A 314 -3.37 -7.82 14.15
CA GLN A 314 -2.73 -6.50 14.14
C GLN A 314 -1.23 -6.62 13.86
N ALA A 315 -0.72 -5.66 13.12
CA ALA A 315 0.68 -5.53 12.79
C ALA A 315 1.09 -4.05 12.76
N MET A 316 2.37 -3.79 12.94
CA MET A 316 2.98 -2.48 12.79
C MET A 316 3.86 -2.48 11.55
N ALA A 317 3.77 -1.41 10.77
CA ALA A 317 4.53 -1.19 9.55
C ALA A 317 5.28 0.13 9.61
#